data_fa4f9eeba81b14f832cfc19ce09ece72
#
_entry.id   fa4f9eeba81b14f832cfc19ce09ece72
#
_cell.length_a   1.000
_cell.length_b   1.000
_cell.length_c   1.000
_cell.angle_alpha   90.00
_cell.angle_beta   90.00
_cell.angle_gamma   90.00
#
_symmetry.space_group_name_H-M   'P 1'
#
loop_
_entity.id
_entity.type
_entity.pdbx_description
1 polymer ?
#
loop_
_entity_poly.entity_id
_entity_poly.type
_entity_poly.pdbx_seq_one_letter_code
_entity_poly.pdbx_strand_id
1 'polypeptide(L)'
;MKTLLRILLATMLFVSLTIKAQQDTDPNVILITLDGVRWQDVFTGVDTSLLNSSYTQDKDGLTEKFVGNSIEENRTLLMPFFWNTIAKQGQLHGNRNKNSKVNLTNKMMFSYPGYNEILTGKADDENINSNDKIYNKNVTLLELANTTEAYKGKVAGFGSWDVFPFIINDKRSGVPVNAGYMDATGDLSDRELFLNEIQRQAPVIWESVRLDVFTHQYAKEYMKKNHPKLVFISYGETDDFAHDGHFDFYTKSLHNTDALIADLWNYVQTDSFYKDNTYVIITTDHGRGEGIEEGSKWTSHGIDVAGAEQTWLAILGPTVTASGEAVNEQLYTNQIAPTVVKTLNMNVDGNTMPASQSILSGHERVLN
;
A
#
# COMPACT_ATOMS: atom_id res chain seq x y z
N MET A 1 -44.35 -29.82 -44.49
CA MET A 1 -43.82 -30.36 -43.21
C MET A 1 -42.31 -30.36 -43.11
N LYS A 2 -41.54 -30.91 -44.09
CA LYS A 2 -40.07 -30.94 -44.00
C LYS A 2 -39.38 -29.56 -44.03
N THR A 3 -39.99 -28.58 -44.70
CA THR A 3 -39.44 -27.20 -44.81
C THR A 3 -39.68 -26.37 -43.52
N LEU A 4 -40.83 -26.52 -42.86
CA LEU A 4 -41.15 -25.86 -41.58
C LEU A 4 -40.25 -26.42 -40.46
N LEU A 5 -39.93 -27.70 -40.46
CA LEU A 5 -39.03 -28.32 -39.45
C LEU A 5 -37.59 -27.83 -39.57
N ARG A 6 -37.12 -27.50 -40.78
CA ARG A 6 -35.78 -26.93 -40.98
C ARG A 6 -35.67 -25.49 -40.57
N ILE A 7 -36.73 -24.71 -40.68
CA ILE A 7 -36.77 -23.32 -40.21
C ILE A 7 -36.81 -23.30 -38.68
N LEU A 8 -37.54 -24.18 -38.00
CA LEU A 8 -37.55 -24.31 -36.55
C LEU A 8 -36.19 -24.75 -35.96
N LEU A 9 -35.45 -25.64 -36.67
CA LEU A 9 -34.11 -26.03 -36.27
C LEU A 9 -33.08 -24.88 -36.46
N ALA A 10 -33.23 -24.05 -37.50
CA ALA A 10 -32.35 -22.93 -37.77
C ALA A 10 -32.55 -21.77 -36.77
N THR A 11 -33.81 -21.60 -36.29
CA THR A 11 -34.08 -20.58 -35.23
C THR A 11 -33.66 -21.03 -33.83
N MET A 12 -33.59 -22.36 -33.55
CA MET A 12 -33.02 -22.88 -32.31
C MET A 12 -31.50 -22.79 -32.22
N LEU A 13 -30.79 -22.70 -33.34
CA LEU A 13 -29.32 -22.62 -33.35
C LEU A 13 -28.78 -21.19 -33.20
N PHE A 14 -29.62 -20.14 -33.21
CA PHE A 14 -29.22 -18.76 -33.06
C PHE A 14 -29.59 -18.14 -31.70
N VAL A 15 -30.16 -18.90 -30.78
CA VAL A 15 -30.11 -18.58 -29.35
C VAL A 15 -28.79 -19.11 -28.79
N SER A 16 -27.68 -18.71 -29.39
CA SER A 16 -26.39 -18.74 -28.71
C SER A 16 -26.57 -17.88 -27.47
N LEU A 17 -26.72 -18.55 -26.35
CA LEU A 17 -26.59 -17.98 -25.03
C LEU A 17 -25.28 -17.17 -25.02
N THR A 18 -25.37 -15.87 -25.29
CA THR A 18 -24.44 -14.94 -24.69
C THR A 18 -24.79 -14.91 -23.20
N ILE A 19 -24.36 -15.95 -22.48
CA ILE A 19 -24.08 -15.79 -21.07
C ILE A 19 -22.92 -14.79 -21.08
N LYS A 20 -23.23 -13.49 -21.10
CA LYS A 20 -22.32 -12.53 -20.55
C LYS A 20 -22.14 -13.01 -19.13
N ALA A 21 -20.97 -13.63 -18.86
CA ALA A 21 -20.53 -13.78 -17.50
C ALA A 21 -20.76 -12.39 -16.89
N GLN A 22 -21.58 -12.32 -15.85
CA GLN A 22 -21.83 -11.07 -15.15
C GLN A 22 -20.44 -10.62 -14.70
N GLN A 23 -19.94 -9.60 -15.38
CA GLN A 23 -18.61 -9.10 -15.08
C GLN A 23 -18.69 -8.66 -13.62
N ASP A 24 -17.88 -9.24 -12.79
CA ASP A 24 -17.81 -8.90 -11.36
C ASP A 24 -17.48 -7.41 -11.29
N THR A 25 -18.49 -6.59 -11.01
CA THR A 25 -18.42 -5.12 -11.08
C THR A 25 -17.86 -4.51 -9.81
N ASP A 26 -17.70 -5.33 -8.76
CA ASP A 26 -17.13 -4.83 -7.51
C ASP A 26 -15.66 -4.49 -7.71
N PRO A 27 -15.22 -3.31 -7.31
CA PRO A 27 -13.85 -2.87 -7.51
C PRO A 27 -12.85 -3.66 -6.66
N ASN A 28 -11.59 -3.65 -7.11
CA ASN A 28 -10.48 -4.16 -6.35
C ASN A 28 -9.70 -3.01 -5.72
N VAL A 29 -9.08 -3.23 -4.56
CA VAL A 29 -8.20 -2.28 -3.90
C VAL A 29 -6.90 -2.94 -3.51
N ILE A 30 -5.79 -2.32 -3.86
CA ILE A 30 -4.45 -2.64 -3.37
C ILE A 30 -4.00 -1.47 -2.49
N LEU A 31 -3.90 -1.72 -1.19
CA LEU A 31 -3.38 -0.77 -0.21
C LEU A 31 -1.91 -1.10 0.05
N ILE A 32 -1.04 -0.15 -0.22
CA ILE A 32 0.42 -0.31 -0.08
C ILE A 32 0.93 0.67 0.96
N THR A 33 1.77 0.19 1.86
CA THR A 33 2.49 1.03 2.82
C THR A 33 4.00 0.88 2.66
N LEU A 34 4.70 2.00 2.79
CA LEU A 34 6.15 2.08 2.82
C LEU A 34 6.54 2.57 4.23
N ASP A 35 7.14 1.69 5.05
CA ASP A 35 7.42 1.98 6.46
C ASP A 35 8.38 3.16 6.61
N GLY A 36 7.96 4.16 7.38
CA GLY A 36 8.76 5.30 7.77
C GLY A 36 9.29 6.19 6.63
N VAL A 37 8.69 6.16 5.43
CA VAL A 37 9.14 7.00 4.31
C VAL A 37 8.71 8.45 4.50
N ARG A 38 9.69 9.35 4.53
CA ARG A 38 9.45 10.79 4.73
C ARG A 38 8.80 11.42 3.51
N TRP A 39 7.87 12.36 3.75
CA TRP A 39 7.26 13.15 2.68
C TRP A 39 8.30 13.96 1.88
N GLN A 40 9.39 14.41 2.54
CA GLN A 40 10.48 15.14 1.89
C GLN A 40 11.07 14.32 0.74
N ASP A 41 11.43 13.07 1.00
CA ASP A 41 12.04 12.22 -0.01
C ASP A 41 11.09 11.93 -1.18
N VAL A 42 9.80 11.74 -0.89
CA VAL A 42 8.77 11.55 -1.93
C VAL A 42 8.61 12.77 -2.81
N PHE A 43 8.51 13.97 -2.22
CA PHE A 43 8.14 15.19 -2.94
C PHE A 43 9.31 16.07 -3.38
N THR A 44 10.50 15.87 -2.82
CA THR A 44 11.68 16.68 -3.18
C THR A 44 12.86 15.87 -3.70
N GLY A 45 12.81 14.53 -3.58
CA GLY A 45 13.93 13.65 -3.92
C GLY A 45 14.95 13.56 -2.81
N VAL A 46 16.16 13.14 -3.14
CA VAL A 46 17.23 12.91 -2.15
C VAL A 46 17.53 14.18 -1.34
N ASP A 47 17.46 14.05 -0.01
CA ASP A 47 17.79 15.12 0.92
C ASP A 47 19.30 15.43 0.89
N THR A 48 19.64 16.62 0.42
CA THR A 48 21.04 17.04 0.25
C THR A 48 21.79 17.23 1.57
N SER A 49 21.09 17.47 2.68
CA SER A 49 21.72 17.58 4.02
C SER A 49 22.15 16.20 4.50
N LEU A 50 21.30 15.19 4.35
CA LEU A 50 21.61 13.80 4.68
C LEU A 50 22.63 13.20 3.71
N LEU A 51 22.53 13.51 2.43
CA LEU A 51 23.53 13.13 1.42
C LEU A 51 24.95 13.59 1.78
N ASN A 52 25.05 14.78 2.39
CA ASN A 52 26.32 15.37 2.80
C ASN A 52 26.72 15.06 4.26
N SER A 53 25.98 14.22 4.95
CA SER A 53 26.21 13.84 6.34
C SER A 53 27.04 12.56 6.47
N SER A 54 27.37 12.19 7.72
CA SER A 54 28.01 10.90 8.05
C SER A 54 27.11 9.68 7.85
N TYR A 55 25.83 9.86 7.60
CA TYR A 55 24.87 8.79 7.32
C TYR A 55 24.97 8.24 5.90
N THR A 56 25.69 8.92 5.01
CA THR A 56 25.90 8.51 3.62
C THR A 56 27.33 8.05 3.37
N GLN A 57 27.51 6.80 3.00
CA GLN A 57 28.83 6.24 2.67
C GLN A 57 29.13 6.37 1.17
N ASP A 58 28.13 6.16 0.30
CA ASP A 58 28.24 6.22 -1.17
C ASP A 58 27.66 7.54 -1.72
N LYS A 59 28.25 8.65 -1.29
CA LYS A 59 27.78 9.99 -1.70
C LYS A 59 27.86 10.20 -3.22
N ASP A 60 28.96 9.79 -3.85
CA ASP A 60 29.16 10.02 -5.27
C ASP A 60 28.17 9.20 -6.10
N GLY A 61 27.96 7.93 -5.76
CA GLY A 61 26.99 7.06 -6.41
C GLY A 61 25.55 7.55 -6.25
N LEU A 62 25.16 8.05 -5.07
CA LEU A 62 23.83 8.65 -4.89
C LEU A 62 23.68 9.95 -5.68
N THR A 63 24.72 10.80 -5.71
CA THR A 63 24.71 12.06 -6.45
C THR A 63 24.54 11.80 -7.94
N GLU A 64 25.35 10.91 -8.50
CA GLU A 64 25.27 10.54 -9.92
C GLU A 64 23.89 9.99 -10.31
N LYS A 65 23.29 9.17 -9.43
CA LYS A 65 22.05 8.45 -9.74
C LYS A 65 20.79 9.28 -9.48
N PHE A 66 20.78 10.13 -8.44
CA PHE A 66 19.53 10.71 -7.91
C PHE A 66 19.52 12.23 -7.80
N VAL A 67 20.64 12.92 -8.10
CA VAL A 67 20.71 14.38 -8.04
C VAL A 67 20.78 14.96 -9.45
N GLY A 68 19.72 15.67 -9.84
CA GLY A 68 19.62 16.42 -11.08
C GLY A 68 19.69 17.93 -10.84
N ASN A 69 19.14 18.71 -11.79
CA ASN A 69 19.24 20.17 -11.81
C ASN A 69 18.07 20.88 -11.10
N SER A 70 17.03 20.12 -10.70
CA SER A 70 15.84 20.66 -10.04
C SER A 70 15.22 19.64 -9.08
N ILE A 71 14.35 20.11 -8.17
CA ILE A 71 13.56 19.25 -7.29
C ILE A 71 12.72 18.24 -8.09
N GLU A 72 12.12 18.68 -9.18
CA GLU A 72 11.31 17.85 -10.07
C GLU A 72 12.14 16.72 -10.70
N GLU A 73 13.38 17.04 -11.07
CA GLU A 73 14.31 16.04 -11.61
C GLU A 73 14.74 15.07 -10.50
N ASN A 74 15.15 15.55 -9.34
CA ASN A 74 15.59 14.73 -8.21
C ASN A 74 14.53 13.71 -7.78
N ARG A 75 13.28 14.16 -7.56
CA ARG A 75 12.18 13.29 -7.16
C ARG A 75 11.80 12.29 -8.25
N THR A 76 11.93 12.67 -9.53
CA THR A 76 11.67 11.77 -10.66
C THR A 76 12.79 10.74 -10.83
N LEU A 77 14.04 11.08 -10.58
CA LEU A 77 15.16 10.15 -10.56
C LEU A 77 15.03 9.14 -9.40
N LEU A 78 14.59 9.61 -8.24
CA LEU A 78 14.41 8.74 -7.06
C LEU A 78 13.22 7.79 -7.21
N MET A 79 12.06 8.31 -7.64
CA MET A 79 10.80 7.56 -7.75
C MET A 79 10.19 7.74 -9.15
N PRO A 80 10.79 7.13 -10.19
CA PRO A 80 10.38 7.37 -11.58
C PRO A 80 8.96 6.91 -11.90
N PHE A 81 8.49 5.80 -11.34
CA PHE A 81 7.12 5.32 -11.55
C PHE A 81 6.10 6.23 -10.85
N PHE A 82 6.38 6.63 -9.61
CA PHE A 82 5.52 7.53 -8.85
C PHE A 82 5.28 8.84 -9.61
N TRP A 83 6.35 9.48 -10.10
CA TRP A 83 6.25 10.79 -10.77
C TRP A 83 5.83 10.71 -12.23
N ASN A 84 6.17 9.65 -12.96
CA ASN A 84 5.80 9.52 -14.38
C ASN A 84 4.44 8.86 -14.59
N THR A 85 3.92 8.12 -13.62
CA THR A 85 2.64 7.40 -13.73
C THR A 85 1.65 7.88 -12.68
N ILE A 86 1.92 7.68 -11.39
CA ILE A 86 0.95 7.96 -10.32
C ILE A 86 0.61 9.44 -10.28
N ALA A 87 1.60 10.32 -10.29
CA ALA A 87 1.38 11.78 -10.28
C ALA A 87 0.59 12.30 -11.49
N LYS A 88 0.65 11.59 -12.61
CA LYS A 88 -0.04 12.00 -13.85
C LYS A 88 -1.44 11.41 -13.98
N GLN A 89 -1.72 10.28 -13.32
CA GLN A 89 -2.98 9.55 -13.47
C GLN A 89 -3.82 9.54 -12.20
N GLY A 90 -3.30 10.04 -11.09
CA GLY A 90 -3.93 9.99 -9.78
C GLY A 90 -3.86 11.31 -9.00
N GLN A 91 -3.91 11.17 -7.69
CA GLN A 91 -3.86 12.28 -6.72
C GLN A 91 -2.74 12.03 -5.71
N LEU A 92 -2.00 13.09 -5.38
CA LEU A 92 -0.91 13.09 -4.41
C LEU A 92 -1.21 14.11 -3.32
N HIS A 93 -1.14 13.67 -2.07
CA HIS A 93 -1.43 14.47 -0.88
C HIS A 93 -0.25 14.40 0.09
N GLY A 94 0.06 15.50 0.78
CA GLY A 94 1.10 15.54 1.78
C GLY A 94 2.35 16.33 1.39
N ASN A 95 2.38 16.99 0.21
CA ASN A 95 3.45 17.92 -0.13
C ASN A 95 3.34 19.19 0.69
N ARG A 96 4.09 19.27 1.79
CA ARG A 96 4.05 20.41 2.72
C ARG A 96 4.55 21.70 2.10
N ASN A 97 5.38 21.64 1.06
CA ASN A 97 5.79 22.83 0.30
C ASN A 97 4.62 23.46 -0.48
N LYS A 98 3.54 22.70 -0.70
CA LYS A 98 2.27 23.16 -1.30
C LYS A 98 1.17 23.36 -0.28
N ASN A 99 1.51 23.37 1.03
CA ASN A 99 0.55 23.43 2.13
C ASN A 99 -0.51 22.31 2.08
N SER A 100 -0.18 21.17 1.44
CA SER A 100 -0.95 19.93 1.53
C SER A 100 -0.36 19.08 2.65
N LYS A 101 -1.18 18.66 3.60
CA LYS A 101 -0.75 17.94 4.79
C LYS A 101 -1.57 16.65 4.94
N VAL A 102 -0.89 15.57 5.26
CA VAL A 102 -1.47 14.34 5.78
C VAL A 102 -0.78 14.05 7.11
N ASN A 103 -1.55 13.88 8.17
CA ASN A 103 -0.99 13.66 9.51
C ASN A 103 -1.58 12.43 10.17
N LEU A 104 -0.80 11.79 11.02
CA LEU A 104 -1.30 10.85 12.01
C LEU A 104 -2.25 11.54 12.98
N THR A 105 -3.24 10.81 13.50
CA THR A 105 -4.06 11.23 14.63
C THR A 105 -3.68 10.53 15.94
N ASN A 106 -3.00 9.36 15.86
CA ASN A 106 -2.39 8.74 17.01
C ASN A 106 -1.20 9.56 17.51
N LYS A 107 -0.95 9.50 18.82
CA LYS A 107 0.13 10.24 19.48
C LYS A 107 1.42 9.43 19.60
N MET A 108 1.38 8.16 19.28
CA MET A 108 2.50 7.24 19.41
C MET A 108 3.52 7.46 18.29
N MET A 109 3.05 7.74 17.05
CA MET A 109 3.85 8.09 15.88
C MET A 109 4.94 7.07 15.55
N PHE A 110 4.60 5.77 15.65
CA PHE A 110 5.43 4.65 15.26
C PHE A 110 4.58 3.51 14.67
N SER A 111 5.21 2.44 14.21
CA SER A 111 4.67 1.50 13.24
C SER A 111 3.33 0.87 13.64
N TYR A 112 3.22 0.11 14.73
CA TYR A 112 1.97 -0.58 15.03
C TYR A 112 0.78 0.39 15.22
N PRO A 113 0.87 1.49 15.99
CA PRO A 113 -0.18 2.51 16.07
C PRO A 113 -0.53 3.15 14.71
N GLY A 114 0.48 3.41 13.87
CA GLY A 114 0.29 3.93 12.52
C GLY A 114 -0.49 2.95 11.63
N TYR A 115 -0.07 1.70 11.58
CA TYR A 115 -0.78 0.64 10.87
C TYR A 115 -2.19 0.40 11.40
N ASN A 116 -2.38 0.44 12.73
CA ASN A 116 -3.71 0.37 13.31
C ASN A 116 -4.59 1.51 12.79
N GLU A 117 -4.09 2.74 12.77
CA GLU A 117 -4.85 3.88 12.28
C GLU A 117 -5.21 3.75 10.81
N ILE A 118 -4.26 3.34 9.94
CA ILE A 118 -4.51 3.08 8.51
C ILE A 118 -5.59 2.01 8.32
N LEU A 119 -5.52 0.91 9.08
CA LEU A 119 -6.37 -0.26 8.85
C LEU A 119 -7.71 -0.21 9.58
N THR A 120 -7.87 0.67 10.56
CA THR A 120 -9.12 0.76 11.36
C THR A 120 -9.85 2.09 11.21
N GLY A 121 -9.20 3.12 10.66
CA GLY A 121 -9.75 4.48 10.56
C GLY A 121 -9.78 5.24 11.89
N LYS A 122 -9.06 4.79 12.90
CA LYS A 122 -9.01 5.46 14.20
C LYS A 122 -7.70 5.22 14.96
N ALA A 123 -7.24 6.22 15.68
CA ALA A 123 -6.21 6.07 16.70
C ALA A 123 -6.74 5.31 17.93
N ASP A 124 -5.90 4.51 18.57
CA ASP A 124 -6.23 3.81 19.82
C ASP A 124 -4.98 3.73 20.72
N ASP A 125 -4.50 4.87 21.16
CA ASP A 125 -3.27 5.02 21.93
C ASP A 125 -3.32 4.31 23.30
N GLU A 126 -4.52 4.00 23.79
CA GLU A 126 -4.71 3.27 25.06
C GLU A 126 -4.36 1.77 24.90
N ASN A 127 -4.79 1.15 23.80
CA ASN A 127 -4.63 -0.29 23.59
C ASN A 127 -3.49 -0.64 22.63
N ILE A 128 -3.11 0.29 21.74
CA ILE A 128 -2.06 0.11 20.72
C ILE A 128 -0.96 1.14 20.98
N ASN A 129 -0.03 0.81 21.87
CA ASN A 129 1.02 1.72 22.36
C ASN A 129 2.42 1.08 22.40
N SER A 130 2.62 -0.03 21.71
CA SER A 130 3.90 -0.70 21.51
C SER A 130 3.93 -1.40 20.15
N ASN A 131 5.13 -1.83 19.73
CA ASN A 131 5.37 -2.70 18.57
C ASN A 131 5.34 -4.20 18.94
N ASP A 132 4.83 -4.54 20.12
CA ASP A 132 4.77 -5.92 20.59
C ASP A 132 3.80 -6.78 19.77
N LYS A 133 4.08 -8.07 19.69
CA LYS A 133 3.24 -9.07 19.03
C LYS A 133 1.96 -9.39 19.84
N ILE A 134 1.11 -8.38 20.01
CA ILE A 134 -0.17 -8.43 20.69
C ILE A 134 -1.28 -8.31 19.65
N TYR A 135 -2.22 -9.26 19.63
CA TYR A 135 -3.33 -9.24 18.68
C TYR A 135 -4.20 -7.99 18.82
N ASN A 136 -4.36 -7.28 17.71
CA ASN A 136 -5.16 -6.06 17.63
C ASN A 136 -6.61 -6.33 18.06
N LYS A 137 -7.07 -5.59 19.04
CA LYS A 137 -8.46 -5.68 19.52
C LYS A 137 -9.44 -4.99 18.56
N ASN A 138 -8.95 -4.04 17.77
CA ASN A 138 -9.75 -3.30 16.81
C ASN A 138 -10.02 -4.15 15.56
N VAL A 139 -11.20 -3.97 14.99
CA VAL A 139 -11.58 -4.59 13.71
C VAL A 139 -10.96 -3.80 12.58
N THR A 140 -10.15 -4.46 11.76
CA THR A 140 -9.50 -3.83 10.60
C THR A 140 -10.42 -3.84 9.37
N LEU A 141 -10.13 -2.99 8.40
CA LEU A 141 -10.82 -2.99 7.09
C LEU A 141 -10.68 -4.34 6.37
N LEU A 142 -9.57 -5.06 6.58
CA LEU A 142 -9.36 -6.39 6.02
C LEU A 142 -10.32 -7.40 6.65
N GLU A 143 -10.50 -7.36 7.97
CA GLU A 143 -11.47 -8.19 8.69
C GLU A 143 -12.90 -7.87 8.26
N LEU A 144 -13.25 -6.57 8.17
CA LEU A 144 -14.56 -6.13 7.68
C LEU A 144 -14.84 -6.67 6.28
N ALA A 145 -13.89 -6.53 5.37
CA ALA A 145 -14.02 -7.04 4.02
C ALA A 145 -14.20 -8.57 4.03
N ASN A 146 -13.36 -9.30 4.79
CA ASN A 146 -13.44 -10.76 4.85
C ASN A 146 -14.73 -11.29 5.48
N THR A 147 -15.46 -10.48 6.25
CA THR A 147 -16.78 -10.81 6.80
C THR A 147 -17.94 -10.37 5.90
N THR A 148 -17.68 -9.53 4.89
CA THR A 148 -18.66 -9.07 3.91
C THR A 148 -18.80 -10.10 2.78
N GLU A 149 -19.99 -10.54 2.44
CA GLU A 149 -20.26 -11.64 1.49
C GLU A 149 -19.56 -11.48 0.15
N ALA A 150 -19.53 -10.25 -0.42
CA ALA A 150 -18.90 -9.95 -1.70
C ALA A 150 -17.38 -10.12 -1.70
N TYR A 151 -16.72 -10.00 -0.53
CA TYR A 151 -15.27 -10.01 -0.37
C TYR A 151 -14.73 -11.20 0.43
N LYS A 152 -15.62 -11.98 1.03
CA LYS A 152 -15.25 -13.15 1.87
C LYS A 152 -14.36 -14.12 1.10
N GLY A 153 -13.19 -14.42 1.67
CA GLY A 153 -12.17 -15.26 1.04
C GLY A 153 -11.42 -14.60 -0.14
N LYS A 154 -11.64 -13.29 -0.38
CA LYS A 154 -10.97 -12.50 -1.42
C LYS A 154 -10.13 -11.36 -0.83
N VAL A 155 -9.61 -11.56 0.37
CA VAL A 155 -8.79 -10.59 1.11
C VAL A 155 -7.48 -11.25 1.48
N ALA A 156 -6.36 -10.53 1.36
CA ALA A 156 -5.05 -11.03 1.78
C ALA A 156 -4.14 -9.90 2.28
N GLY A 157 -3.20 -10.24 3.17
CA GLY A 157 -2.20 -9.32 3.69
C GLY A 157 -0.77 -9.86 3.52
N PHE A 158 0.14 -8.99 3.10
CA PHE A 158 1.56 -9.29 2.93
C PHE A 158 2.40 -8.20 3.59
N GLY A 159 3.41 -8.58 4.36
CA GLY A 159 4.25 -7.61 5.02
C GLY A 159 5.69 -8.07 5.18
N SER A 160 6.63 -7.11 5.14
CA SER A 160 8.02 -7.42 5.42
C SER A 160 8.26 -7.66 6.91
N TRP A 161 7.50 -6.97 7.77
CA TRP A 161 7.61 -7.11 9.22
C TRP A 161 6.73 -8.23 9.78
N ASP A 162 7.26 -9.04 10.68
CA ASP A 162 6.63 -10.25 11.23
C ASP A 162 5.52 -9.98 12.27
N VAL A 163 5.19 -8.71 12.54
CA VAL A 163 4.10 -8.31 13.43
C VAL A 163 2.73 -8.21 12.70
N PHE A 164 2.70 -8.21 11.38
CA PHE A 164 1.44 -8.08 10.62
C PHE A 164 0.36 -9.12 10.94
N PRO A 165 0.65 -10.40 11.26
CA PRO A 165 -0.38 -11.33 11.73
C PRO A 165 -1.12 -10.82 12.97
N PHE A 166 -0.43 -10.08 13.84
CA PHE A 166 -1.01 -9.50 15.06
C PHE A 166 -1.77 -8.20 14.76
N ILE A 167 -1.23 -7.33 13.89
CA ILE A 167 -1.87 -6.08 13.47
C ILE A 167 -3.21 -6.37 12.78
N ILE A 168 -3.22 -7.32 11.83
CA ILE A 168 -4.42 -7.74 11.08
C ILE A 168 -5.32 -8.63 11.92
N ASN A 169 -4.81 -9.20 13.01
CA ASN A 169 -5.43 -10.23 13.83
C ASN A 169 -5.91 -11.42 12.97
N ASP A 170 -4.96 -12.08 12.30
CA ASP A 170 -5.20 -13.18 11.37
C ASP A 170 -6.06 -14.29 11.96
N LYS A 171 -5.93 -14.57 13.28
CA LYS A 171 -6.72 -15.57 13.99
C LYS A 171 -8.20 -15.22 14.07
N ARG A 172 -8.55 -13.96 14.31
CA ARG A 172 -9.94 -13.51 14.40
C ARG A 172 -10.52 -13.21 13.03
N SER A 173 -9.74 -12.49 12.20
CA SER A 173 -10.17 -12.06 10.88
C SER A 173 -10.30 -13.20 9.86
N GLY A 174 -9.54 -14.28 10.04
CA GLY A 174 -9.42 -15.35 9.05
C GLY A 174 -8.79 -14.92 7.73
N VAL A 175 -8.19 -13.72 7.68
CA VAL A 175 -7.49 -13.21 6.51
C VAL A 175 -6.16 -13.94 6.36
N PRO A 176 -5.83 -14.50 5.18
CA PRO A 176 -4.50 -15.02 4.91
C PRO A 176 -3.45 -13.92 5.03
N VAL A 177 -2.44 -14.13 5.88
CA VAL A 177 -1.32 -13.22 6.08
C VAL A 177 -0.01 -13.97 5.83
N ASN A 178 0.86 -13.39 5.00
CA ASN A 178 2.24 -13.84 4.85
C ASN A 178 3.19 -12.69 5.18
N ALA A 179 3.94 -12.79 6.27
CA ALA A 179 4.73 -11.68 6.80
C ALA A 179 6.05 -12.16 7.43
N GLY A 180 7.02 -11.26 7.52
CA GLY A 180 8.36 -11.61 7.98
C GLY A 180 8.93 -12.78 7.19
N TYR A 181 9.55 -13.71 7.86
CA TYR A 181 10.17 -14.89 7.24
C TYR A 181 9.21 -16.09 7.09
N MET A 182 7.89 -15.85 7.08
CA MET A 182 6.92 -16.89 6.83
C MET A 182 7.03 -17.41 5.40
N ASP A 183 7.07 -18.74 5.25
CA ASP A 183 6.91 -19.41 3.95
C ASP A 183 5.46 -19.25 3.43
N ALA A 184 5.28 -19.26 2.12
CA ALA A 184 3.98 -19.55 1.55
C ALA A 184 3.55 -20.98 1.90
N THR A 185 2.26 -21.19 2.18
CA THR A 185 1.70 -22.47 2.62
C THR A 185 0.46 -22.86 1.82
N GLY A 186 0.03 -24.12 1.94
CA GLY A 186 -1.13 -24.66 1.25
C GLY A 186 -0.77 -25.31 -0.08
N ASP A 187 -1.62 -25.16 -1.08
CA ASP A 187 -1.36 -25.63 -2.45
C ASP A 187 -0.43 -24.65 -3.15
N LEU A 188 0.85 -24.96 -3.27
CA LEU A 188 1.89 -24.06 -3.76
C LEU A 188 2.21 -24.27 -5.23
N SER A 189 2.37 -23.17 -5.96
CA SER A 189 2.98 -23.17 -7.29
C SER A 189 4.49 -23.41 -7.21
N ASP A 190 5.10 -23.81 -8.32
CA ASP A 190 6.55 -23.97 -8.42
C ASP A 190 7.30 -22.67 -8.05
N ARG A 191 6.71 -21.50 -8.36
CA ARG A 191 7.30 -20.22 -7.98
C ARG A 191 7.21 -19.96 -6.49
N GLU A 192 6.09 -20.30 -5.85
CA GLU A 192 5.96 -20.14 -4.38
C GLU A 192 6.93 -21.10 -3.65
N LEU A 193 7.09 -22.33 -4.14
CA LEU A 193 8.12 -23.25 -3.63
C LEU A 193 9.53 -22.70 -3.78
N PHE A 194 9.84 -22.14 -4.95
CA PHE A 194 11.14 -21.51 -5.19
C PHE A 194 11.35 -20.27 -4.31
N LEU A 195 10.32 -19.44 -4.10
CA LEU A 195 10.40 -18.31 -3.18
C LEU A 195 10.70 -18.73 -1.75
N ASN A 196 10.04 -19.80 -1.25
CA ASN A 196 10.34 -20.37 0.05
C ASN A 196 11.79 -20.84 0.14
N GLU A 197 12.31 -21.46 -0.93
CA GLU A 197 13.70 -21.94 -0.98
C GLU A 197 14.69 -20.77 -0.92
N ILE A 198 14.57 -19.78 -1.81
CA ILE A 198 15.51 -18.67 -1.88
C ILE A 198 15.42 -17.73 -0.67
N GLN A 199 14.25 -17.55 -0.05
CA GLN A 199 14.11 -16.80 1.18
C GLN A 199 14.97 -17.40 2.31
N ARG A 200 14.98 -18.74 2.44
CA ARG A 200 15.81 -19.42 3.44
C ARG A 200 17.31 -19.39 3.13
N GLN A 201 17.68 -19.16 1.88
CA GLN A 201 19.08 -19.05 1.45
C GLN A 201 19.60 -17.60 1.49
N ALA A 202 18.70 -16.61 1.48
CA ALA A 202 19.06 -15.20 1.55
C ALA A 202 19.61 -14.85 2.95
N PRO A 203 20.57 -13.93 3.05
CA PRO A 203 21.02 -13.42 4.33
C PRO A 203 19.85 -12.78 5.11
N VAL A 204 19.76 -13.08 6.39
CA VAL A 204 18.89 -12.38 7.33
C VAL A 204 19.60 -11.10 7.77
N ILE A 205 19.12 -9.95 7.35
CA ILE A 205 19.69 -8.64 7.72
C ILE A 205 19.09 -8.20 9.06
N TRP A 206 17.78 -8.29 9.19
CA TRP A 206 17.01 -7.97 10.42
C TRP A 206 16.23 -9.20 10.87
N GLU A 207 16.16 -9.43 12.19
CA GLU A 207 15.50 -10.63 12.74
C GLU A 207 13.99 -10.69 12.47
N SER A 208 13.32 -9.54 12.36
CA SER A 208 11.86 -9.43 12.25
C SER A 208 11.36 -8.93 10.90
N VAL A 209 12.24 -8.36 10.07
CA VAL A 209 11.87 -7.77 8.79
C VAL A 209 12.64 -8.45 7.66
N ARG A 210 11.90 -9.06 6.73
CA ARG A 210 12.48 -9.64 5.51
C ARG A 210 12.65 -8.57 4.44
N LEU A 211 13.50 -8.83 3.45
CA LEU A 211 13.66 -7.96 2.29
C LEU A 211 12.34 -7.82 1.52
N ASP A 212 12.04 -6.59 1.08
CA ASP A 212 10.79 -6.20 0.41
C ASP A 212 10.54 -6.97 -0.89
N VAL A 213 11.61 -7.39 -1.56
CA VAL A 213 11.50 -8.21 -2.77
C VAL A 213 10.77 -9.53 -2.51
N PHE A 214 10.95 -10.17 -1.36
CA PHE A 214 10.22 -11.40 -1.01
C PHE A 214 8.75 -11.10 -0.73
N THR A 215 8.46 -10.06 0.04
CA THR A 215 7.09 -9.60 0.31
C THR A 215 6.34 -9.34 -1.00
N HIS A 216 6.97 -8.61 -1.91
CA HIS A 216 6.44 -8.30 -3.22
C HIS A 216 6.14 -9.57 -4.05
N GLN A 217 7.09 -10.49 -4.13
CA GLN A 217 6.93 -11.69 -4.95
C GLN A 217 5.88 -12.64 -4.37
N TYR A 218 5.81 -12.82 -3.04
CA TYR A 218 4.73 -13.60 -2.42
C TYR A 218 3.35 -12.97 -2.68
N ALA A 219 3.23 -11.66 -2.53
CA ALA A 219 1.98 -10.95 -2.83
C ALA A 219 1.57 -11.13 -4.30
N LYS A 220 2.48 -10.93 -5.23
CA LYS A 220 2.23 -11.03 -6.66
C LYS A 220 1.85 -12.44 -7.10
N GLU A 221 2.54 -13.48 -6.63
CA GLU A 221 2.19 -14.87 -6.96
C GLU A 221 0.85 -15.27 -6.35
N TYR A 222 0.55 -14.84 -5.12
CA TYR A 222 -0.76 -15.04 -4.51
C TYR A 222 -1.88 -14.35 -5.30
N MET A 223 -1.66 -13.10 -5.74
CA MET A 223 -2.62 -12.35 -6.56
C MET A 223 -2.90 -13.03 -7.89
N LYS A 224 -1.88 -13.56 -8.57
CA LYS A 224 -2.03 -14.30 -9.82
C LYS A 224 -2.88 -15.55 -9.67
N LYS A 225 -2.75 -16.24 -8.56
CA LYS A 225 -3.41 -17.52 -8.31
C LYS A 225 -4.83 -17.35 -7.77
N ASN A 226 -5.01 -16.44 -6.81
CA ASN A 226 -6.22 -16.36 -5.97
C ASN A 226 -7.13 -15.18 -6.31
N HIS A 227 -6.66 -14.21 -7.09
CA HIS A 227 -7.38 -13.01 -7.49
C HIS A 227 -8.13 -12.32 -6.31
N PRO A 228 -7.44 -11.98 -5.20
CA PRO A 228 -8.08 -11.25 -4.10
C PRO A 228 -8.54 -9.87 -4.57
N LYS A 229 -9.68 -9.41 -4.02
CA LYS A 229 -10.25 -8.08 -4.30
C LYS A 229 -9.68 -6.98 -3.41
N LEU A 230 -9.27 -7.33 -2.19
CA LEU A 230 -8.57 -6.43 -1.28
C LEU A 230 -7.23 -7.03 -0.89
N VAL A 231 -6.17 -6.33 -1.23
CA VAL A 231 -4.80 -6.73 -0.90
C VAL A 231 -4.13 -5.62 -0.10
N PHE A 232 -3.54 -5.99 1.03
CA PHE A 232 -2.65 -5.12 1.79
C PHE A 232 -1.21 -5.58 1.60
N ILE A 233 -0.31 -4.66 1.23
CA ILE A 233 1.13 -4.93 1.07
C ILE A 233 1.91 -3.88 1.85
N SER A 234 2.79 -4.32 2.77
CA SER A 234 3.64 -3.42 3.53
C SER A 234 5.11 -3.73 3.29
N TYR A 235 5.82 -2.75 2.76
CA TYR A 235 7.26 -2.76 2.57
C TYR A 235 7.94 -2.13 3.79
N GLY A 236 9.02 -2.74 4.30
CA GLY A 236 9.61 -2.39 5.59
C GLY A 236 11.05 -1.89 5.54
N GLU A 237 11.83 -2.21 4.46
CA GLU A 237 13.28 -1.95 4.42
C GLU A 237 13.67 -0.50 4.72
N THR A 238 12.83 0.46 4.31
CA THR A 238 13.14 1.89 4.47
C THR A 238 13.25 2.29 5.93
N ASP A 239 12.39 1.77 6.80
CA ASP A 239 12.44 2.08 8.23
C ASP A 239 13.69 1.51 8.90
N ASP A 240 13.98 0.23 8.64
CA ASP A 240 15.15 -0.44 9.22
C ASP A 240 16.47 0.18 8.77
N PHE A 241 16.63 0.49 7.46
CA PHE A 241 17.83 1.19 6.99
C PHE A 241 17.98 2.59 7.59
N ALA A 242 16.85 3.29 7.84
CA ALA A 242 16.91 4.58 8.52
C ALA A 242 17.32 4.42 9.99
N HIS A 243 16.79 3.43 10.72
CA HIS A 243 17.21 3.14 12.10
C HIS A 243 18.70 2.76 12.18
N ASP A 244 19.21 2.02 11.22
CA ASP A 244 20.63 1.67 11.12
C ASP A 244 21.51 2.88 10.74
N GLY A 245 20.93 4.00 10.37
CA GLY A 245 21.66 5.21 9.96
C GLY A 245 22.30 5.09 8.58
N HIS A 246 21.74 4.28 7.69
CA HIS A 246 22.24 4.05 6.34
C HIS A 246 21.40 4.78 5.29
N PHE A 247 21.64 6.08 5.12
CA PHE A 247 20.84 6.90 4.20
C PHE A 247 20.99 6.48 2.73
N ASP A 248 22.13 5.97 2.34
CA ASP A 248 22.34 5.43 0.99
C ASP A 248 21.55 4.14 0.74
N PHE A 249 21.40 3.25 1.72
CA PHE A 249 20.54 2.08 1.60
C PHE A 249 19.05 2.44 1.66
N TYR A 250 18.64 3.33 2.57
CA TYR A 250 17.31 3.89 2.63
C TYR A 250 16.87 4.47 1.27
N THR A 251 17.72 5.32 0.67
CA THR A 251 17.46 5.94 -0.64
C THR A 251 17.36 4.90 -1.75
N LYS A 252 18.27 3.93 -1.77
CA LYS A 252 18.26 2.84 -2.77
C LYS A 252 17.06 1.92 -2.59
N SER A 253 16.66 1.62 -1.34
CA SER A 253 15.45 0.84 -1.05
C SER A 253 14.19 1.56 -1.51
N LEU A 254 14.03 2.86 -1.22
CA LEU A 254 12.89 3.65 -1.72
C LEU A 254 12.79 3.62 -3.26
N HIS A 255 13.93 3.76 -3.96
CA HIS A 255 13.97 3.63 -5.42
C HIS A 255 13.57 2.23 -5.90
N ASN A 256 14.03 1.17 -5.23
CA ASN A 256 13.66 -0.20 -5.55
C ASN A 256 12.18 -0.46 -5.30
N THR A 257 11.62 0.07 -4.21
CA THR A 257 10.21 -0.08 -3.88
C THR A 257 9.32 0.62 -4.91
N ASP A 258 9.72 1.78 -5.44
CA ASP A 258 9.04 2.40 -6.58
C ASP A 258 9.01 1.47 -7.81
N ALA A 259 10.10 0.76 -8.09
CA ALA A 259 10.15 -0.23 -9.17
C ALA A 259 9.30 -1.48 -8.88
N LEU A 260 9.22 -1.94 -7.63
CA LEU A 260 8.32 -3.04 -7.24
C LEU A 260 6.85 -2.63 -7.42
N ILE A 261 6.49 -1.40 -7.06
CA ILE A 261 5.13 -0.87 -7.28
C ILE A 261 4.83 -0.76 -8.78
N ALA A 262 5.80 -0.34 -9.59
CA ALA A 262 5.67 -0.33 -11.05
C ALA A 262 5.42 -1.73 -11.64
N ASP A 263 6.14 -2.74 -11.15
CA ASP A 263 5.95 -4.14 -11.57
C ASP A 263 4.55 -4.66 -11.19
N LEU A 264 4.08 -4.33 -9.98
CA LEU A 264 2.72 -4.68 -9.55
C LEU A 264 1.65 -3.98 -10.39
N TRP A 265 1.83 -2.68 -10.68
CA TRP A 265 0.92 -1.94 -11.54
C TRP A 265 0.88 -2.50 -12.97
N ASN A 266 2.04 -2.85 -13.55
CA ASN A 266 2.10 -3.49 -14.86
C ASN A 266 1.33 -4.83 -14.87
N TYR A 267 1.45 -5.63 -13.81
CA TYR A 267 0.64 -6.84 -13.65
C TYR A 267 -0.86 -6.50 -13.61
N VAL A 268 -1.27 -5.55 -12.78
CA VAL A 268 -2.66 -5.08 -12.66
C VAL A 268 -3.24 -4.64 -14.02
N GLN A 269 -2.45 -3.95 -14.85
CA GLN A 269 -2.89 -3.47 -16.17
C GLN A 269 -2.97 -4.57 -17.23
N THR A 270 -2.35 -5.72 -17.02
CA THR A 270 -2.32 -6.82 -17.97
C THR A 270 -3.25 -7.98 -17.61
N ASP A 271 -3.61 -8.11 -16.33
CA ASP A 271 -4.52 -9.15 -15.84
C ASP A 271 -5.99 -8.73 -16.02
N SER A 272 -6.80 -9.59 -16.66
CA SER A 272 -8.20 -9.26 -16.99
C SER A 272 -9.12 -9.08 -15.77
N PHE A 273 -8.76 -9.64 -14.62
CA PHE A 273 -9.51 -9.48 -13.37
C PHE A 273 -9.29 -8.10 -12.75
N TYR A 274 -8.05 -7.60 -12.83
CA TYR A 274 -7.65 -6.34 -12.18
C TYR A 274 -7.77 -5.12 -13.09
N LYS A 275 -7.52 -5.30 -14.38
CA LYS A 275 -7.45 -4.21 -15.34
C LYS A 275 -8.75 -3.37 -15.34
N ASP A 276 -8.59 -2.05 -15.37
CA ASP A 276 -9.66 -1.07 -15.41
C ASP A 276 -10.67 -1.13 -14.23
N ASN A 277 -10.39 -1.94 -13.19
CA ASN A 277 -11.26 -2.09 -12.03
C ASN A 277 -10.49 -2.11 -10.69
N THR A 278 -9.24 -1.64 -10.65
CA THR A 278 -8.41 -1.67 -9.46
C THR A 278 -7.97 -0.29 -9.04
N TYR A 279 -8.17 0.01 -7.76
CA TYR A 279 -7.62 1.18 -7.10
C TYR A 279 -6.33 0.82 -6.39
N VAL A 280 -5.34 1.69 -6.46
CA VAL A 280 -4.08 1.58 -5.71
C VAL A 280 -3.98 2.78 -4.79
N ILE A 281 -3.80 2.52 -3.51
CA ILE A 281 -3.62 3.53 -2.47
C ILE A 281 -2.24 3.27 -1.85
N ILE A 282 -1.39 4.28 -1.82
CA ILE A 282 -0.01 4.18 -1.32
C ILE A 282 0.20 5.23 -0.25
N THR A 283 0.75 4.83 0.90
CA THR A 283 1.01 5.74 2.03
C THR A 283 2.21 5.27 2.84
N THR A 284 2.50 5.97 3.93
CA THR A 284 3.42 5.55 4.99
C THR A 284 2.66 5.46 6.31
N ASP A 285 3.12 4.63 7.21
CA ASP A 285 2.51 4.42 8.54
C ASP A 285 2.86 5.51 9.54
N HIS A 286 4.05 6.12 9.41
CA HIS A 286 4.49 7.30 10.17
C HIS A 286 5.53 8.09 9.37
N GLY A 287 5.79 9.31 9.81
CA GLY A 287 6.92 10.11 9.37
C GLY A 287 8.17 9.83 10.20
N ARG A 288 9.19 10.65 10.01
CA ARG A 288 10.47 10.58 10.72
C ARG A 288 10.99 11.99 11.03
N GLY A 289 12.00 12.05 11.87
CA GLY A 289 12.73 13.29 12.06
C GLY A 289 13.27 13.90 10.77
N GLU A 290 13.37 15.21 10.73
CA GLU A 290 13.66 15.94 9.48
C GLU A 290 15.16 16.17 9.25
N GLY A 291 16.01 15.95 10.27
CA GLY A 291 17.41 16.35 10.21
C GLY A 291 18.40 15.41 10.91
N ILE A 292 19.51 16.00 11.32
CA ILE A 292 20.62 15.31 12.00
C ILE A 292 20.72 15.64 13.50
N GLU A 293 19.97 16.67 13.95
CA GLU A 293 19.98 17.16 15.32
C GLU A 293 19.18 16.25 16.27
N GLU A 294 19.55 16.23 17.55
CA GLU A 294 18.84 15.48 18.60
C GLU A 294 17.38 15.97 18.70
N GLY A 295 16.41 15.03 18.84
CA GLY A 295 14.98 15.33 18.84
C GLY A 295 14.36 15.55 17.45
N SER A 296 15.17 15.57 16.38
CA SER A 296 14.71 15.65 14.99
C SER A 296 15.50 14.73 14.05
N LYS A 297 16.17 13.72 14.59
CA LYS A 297 16.98 12.81 13.78
C LYS A 297 16.13 12.01 12.81
N TRP A 298 16.51 12.02 11.55
CA TRP A 298 15.88 11.23 10.49
C TRP A 298 15.91 9.72 10.76
N THR A 299 16.84 9.23 11.59
CA THR A 299 16.92 7.84 12.02
C THR A 299 15.86 7.45 13.05
N SER A 300 15.05 8.41 13.52
CA SER A 300 14.12 8.23 14.63
C SER A 300 12.71 8.69 14.26
N HIS A 301 11.74 8.15 14.95
CA HIS A 301 10.34 8.53 14.93
C HIS A 301 9.74 8.33 16.33
N GLY A 302 8.47 8.63 16.53
CA GLY A 302 7.77 8.48 17.82
C GLY A 302 7.40 9.81 18.44
N ILE A 303 6.80 9.75 19.62
CA ILE A 303 6.12 10.87 20.30
C ILE A 303 6.98 12.12 20.52
N ASP A 304 8.29 11.95 20.71
CA ASP A 304 9.22 13.05 21.00
C ASP A 304 10.02 13.51 19.77
N VAL A 305 9.67 12.99 18.58
CA VAL A 305 10.41 13.28 17.34
C VAL A 305 9.55 14.17 16.43
N ALA A 306 9.98 15.43 16.25
CA ALA A 306 9.34 16.35 15.33
C ALA A 306 9.39 15.80 13.88
N GLY A 307 8.25 15.77 13.21
CA GLY A 307 8.10 15.20 11.87
C GLY A 307 7.55 13.78 11.83
N ALA A 308 7.54 13.06 12.96
CA ALA A 308 7.02 11.71 13.02
C ALA A 308 5.51 11.62 12.72
N GLU A 309 4.75 12.70 12.92
CA GLU A 309 3.33 12.79 12.57
C GLU A 309 3.08 13.00 11.07
N GLN A 310 4.12 13.31 10.30
CA GLN A 310 4.00 13.77 8.91
C GLN A 310 4.00 12.62 7.94
N THR A 311 2.85 12.31 7.42
CA THR A 311 2.64 11.26 6.40
C THR A 311 2.32 11.86 5.03
N TRP A 312 2.05 11.00 4.08
CA TRP A 312 1.64 11.34 2.72
C TRP A 312 0.73 10.26 2.15
N LEU A 313 0.06 10.55 1.04
CA LEU A 313 -0.87 9.63 0.41
C LEU A 313 -0.88 9.82 -1.10
N ALA A 314 -0.92 8.72 -1.84
CA ALA A 314 -1.17 8.68 -3.27
C ALA A 314 -2.35 7.76 -3.59
N ILE A 315 -3.23 8.19 -4.48
CA ILE A 315 -4.41 7.42 -4.89
C ILE A 315 -4.49 7.38 -6.41
N LEU A 316 -4.62 6.18 -6.96
CA LEU A 316 -4.76 5.90 -8.38
C LEU A 316 -5.90 4.91 -8.60
N GLY A 317 -6.71 5.09 -9.65
CA GLY A 317 -7.80 4.15 -9.95
C GLY A 317 -8.74 4.64 -11.04
N PRO A 318 -9.69 3.80 -11.47
CA PRO A 318 -10.51 4.06 -12.66
C PRO A 318 -11.33 5.35 -12.61
N THR A 319 -11.79 5.75 -11.41
CA THR A 319 -12.63 6.95 -11.25
C THR A 319 -11.92 8.06 -10.45
N VAL A 320 -10.62 7.87 -10.16
CA VAL A 320 -9.82 8.90 -9.48
C VAL A 320 -9.52 10.01 -10.47
N THR A 321 -9.86 11.24 -10.12
CA THR A 321 -9.52 12.41 -10.94
C THR A 321 -8.00 12.59 -10.96
N ALA A 322 -7.41 12.64 -12.14
CA ALA A 322 -5.98 12.87 -12.32
C ALA A 322 -5.65 14.36 -12.05
N SER A 323 -5.59 14.75 -10.78
CA SER A 323 -5.30 16.13 -10.35
C SER A 323 -3.84 16.38 -9.97
N GLY A 324 -3.03 15.32 -9.88
CA GLY A 324 -1.64 15.43 -9.46
C GLY A 324 -1.51 15.85 -7.99
N GLU A 325 -0.60 16.76 -7.70
CA GLU A 325 -0.34 17.21 -6.33
C GLU A 325 -1.43 18.14 -5.81
N ALA A 326 -2.04 17.77 -4.69
CA ALA A 326 -3.00 18.60 -3.96
C ALA A 326 -2.34 19.83 -3.32
N VAL A 327 -3.12 20.87 -3.09
CA VAL A 327 -2.67 22.13 -2.49
C VAL A 327 -3.66 22.62 -1.42
N ASN A 328 -3.14 23.25 -0.36
CA ASN A 328 -3.94 23.92 0.67
C ASN A 328 -5.01 22.99 1.30
N GLU A 329 -4.59 21.81 1.77
CA GLU A 329 -5.49 20.87 2.42
C GLU A 329 -4.90 20.28 3.70
N GLN A 330 -5.77 19.74 4.55
CA GLN A 330 -5.40 18.93 5.70
C GLN A 330 -6.17 17.61 5.66
N LEU A 331 -5.44 16.52 5.50
CA LEU A 331 -5.95 15.15 5.60
C LEU A 331 -5.31 14.43 6.79
N TYR A 332 -5.87 13.28 7.14
CA TYR A 332 -5.40 12.44 8.22
C TYR A 332 -5.34 10.97 7.80
N THR A 333 -4.40 10.25 8.35
CA THR A 333 -4.17 8.82 8.05
C THR A 333 -5.40 7.96 8.37
N ASN A 334 -6.18 8.33 9.39
CA ASN A 334 -7.42 7.64 9.77
C ASN A 334 -8.53 7.72 8.71
N GLN A 335 -8.35 8.53 7.65
CA GLN A 335 -9.29 8.61 6.53
C GLN A 335 -9.07 7.51 5.48
N ILE A 336 -7.97 6.76 5.55
CA ILE A 336 -7.61 5.74 4.56
C ILE A 336 -8.60 4.57 4.61
N ALA A 337 -8.84 3.97 5.78
CA ALA A 337 -9.77 2.86 5.89
C ALA A 337 -11.20 3.21 5.44
N PRO A 338 -11.80 4.34 5.85
CA PRO A 338 -13.09 4.78 5.30
C PRO A 338 -13.08 4.98 3.78
N THR A 339 -11.96 5.43 3.23
CA THR A 339 -11.79 5.59 1.78
C THR A 339 -11.83 4.24 1.07
N VAL A 340 -11.09 3.24 1.58
CA VAL A 340 -11.13 1.87 1.04
C VAL A 340 -12.52 1.25 1.14
N VAL A 341 -13.17 1.36 2.30
CA VAL A 341 -14.53 0.85 2.54
C VAL A 341 -15.53 1.45 1.54
N LYS A 342 -15.47 2.76 1.32
CA LYS A 342 -16.32 3.44 0.34
C LYS A 342 -15.99 3.01 -1.09
N THR A 343 -14.72 2.90 -1.44
CA THR A 343 -14.28 2.45 -2.76
C THR A 343 -14.78 1.04 -3.07
N LEU A 344 -14.76 0.14 -2.08
CA LEU A 344 -15.29 -1.22 -2.19
C LEU A 344 -16.82 -1.30 -2.10
N ASN A 345 -17.55 -0.18 -2.02
CA ASN A 345 -18.99 -0.14 -1.83
C ASN A 345 -19.50 -0.98 -0.65
N MET A 346 -18.68 -1.10 0.41
CA MET A 346 -19.04 -1.87 1.60
C MET A 346 -20.00 -1.07 2.47
N ASN A 347 -21.08 -1.70 2.88
CA ASN A 347 -22.01 -1.11 3.85
C ASN A 347 -21.54 -1.47 5.25
N VAL A 348 -20.99 -0.50 5.98
CA VAL A 348 -20.43 -0.66 7.31
C VAL A 348 -21.15 0.25 8.29
N ASP A 349 -21.44 -0.25 9.50
CA ASP A 349 -21.96 0.56 10.59
C ASP A 349 -21.00 1.74 10.89
N GLY A 350 -21.55 2.95 10.93
CA GLY A 350 -20.79 4.17 11.18
C GLY A 350 -20.06 4.22 12.52
N ASN A 351 -20.48 3.40 13.50
CA ASN A 351 -19.71 3.22 14.75
C ASN A 351 -18.45 2.41 14.56
N THR A 352 -18.45 1.49 13.59
CA THR A 352 -17.27 0.67 13.26
C THR A 352 -16.29 1.46 12.40
N MET A 353 -16.79 2.19 11.40
CA MET A 353 -15.95 3.01 10.51
C MET A 353 -16.73 4.22 9.97
N PRO A 354 -16.31 5.45 10.31
CA PRO A 354 -17.02 6.66 9.89
C PRO A 354 -16.90 6.91 8.37
N ALA A 355 -17.96 6.66 7.60
CA ALA A 355 -17.99 6.85 6.15
C ALA A 355 -17.79 8.31 5.70
N SER A 356 -18.11 9.28 6.57
CA SER A 356 -17.93 10.71 6.32
C SER A 356 -16.49 11.17 6.20
N GLN A 357 -15.52 10.33 6.56
CA GLN A 357 -14.08 10.62 6.52
C GLN A 357 -13.40 10.21 5.22
N SER A 358 -14.12 9.62 4.24
CA SER A 358 -13.50 9.23 2.97
C SER A 358 -12.91 10.43 2.22
N ILE A 359 -11.69 10.27 1.71
CA ILE A 359 -10.97 11.27 0.91
C ILE A 359 -11.59 11.40 -0.48
N LEU A 360 -12.02 10.29 -1.07
CA LEU A 360 -12.71 10.26 -2.35
C LEU A 360 -14.19 10.64 -2.14
N SER A 361 -14.47 11.95 -2.06
CA SER A 361 -15.83 12.48 -2.00
C SER A 361 -16.42 12.55 -3.42
N GLY A 362 -17.61 11.95 -3.63
CA GLY A 362 -18.42 12.24 -4.81
C GLY A 362 -18.44 11.21 -5.94
N HIS A 363 -17.96 9.99 -5.73
CA HIS A 363 -18.05 8.93 -6.74
C HIS A 363 -19.22 7.97 -6.43
N GLU A 364 -20.45 8.50 -6.44
CA GLU A 364 -21.61 7.64 -6.67
C GLU A 364 -21.53 7.19 -8.14
N ARG A 365 -21.23 5.91 -8.40
CA ARG A 365 -21.57 5.33 -9.70
C ARG A 365 -23.09 5.48 -9.85
N VAL A 366 -23.52 6.35 -10.74
CA VAL A 366 -24.90 6.30 -11.24
C VAL A 366 -25.03 4.96 -11.94
N LEU A 367 -25.65 4.00 -11.26
CA LEU A 367 -26.06 2.74 -11.87
C LEU A 367 -27.18 3.09 -12.87
N ASN A 368 -26.82 3.22 -14.14
CA ASN A 368 -27.78 3.27 -15.24
C ASN A 368 -28.13 1.84 -15.67
#